data_bd1cfac3d19ca15fa8be2c42ed0d5179
#
_entry.id   bd1cfac3d19ca15fa8be2c42ed0d5179
#
_cell.length_a   1.000
_cell.length_b   1.000
_cell.length_c   1.000
_cell.angle_alpha   90.00
_cell.angle_beta   90.00
_cell.angle_gamma   90.00
#
_symmetry.space_group_name_H-M   'P 1'
#
loop_
_entity.id
_entity.type
_entity.pdbx_description
1 polymer ?
#
loop_
_entity_poly.entity_id
_entity_poly.type
_entity_poly.pdbx_seq_one_letter_code
_entity_poly.pdbx_strand_id
1 'polypeptide(L)'
;ERKGKKHKGLLINNLDNKKAEEYLVKAKKNLELCDFYREKGIDYKIPEEWFYTLYYCALAILSKFGIESRSQRCTASFLRYAKDNGLINYDDEFIERITVYSSKEKKSDVDEREKARYNSTIKSKEIEGKYEYMTDICKKAIFQCEEIVFSDKEFKVPKELYED
;
A
#
# COMPACT_ATOMS: atom_id res chain seq x y z
N GLU A 1 -17.78 11.19 -5.24
CA GLU A 1 -18.25 11.23 -6.65
C GLU A 1 -18.70 12.63 -7.00
N ARG A 2 -18.17 13.20 -8.05
CA ARG A 2 -18.72 14.42 -8.63
C ARG A 2 -20.09 14.13 -9.24
N LYS A 3 -21.07 14.97 -8.99
CA LYS A 3 -22.35 14.90 -9.72
C LYS A 3 -22.05 14.93 -11.22
N GLY A 4 -22.24 13.79 -11.90
CA GLY A 4 -22.09 13.67 -13.34
C GLY A 4 -20.80 13.03 -13.87
N LYS A 5 -19.75 12.83 -13.04
CA LYS A 5 -18.57 12.06 -13.45
C LYS A 5 -18.18 11.10 -12.32
N LYS A 6 -18.41 9.81 -12.53
CA LYS A 6 -17.95 8.79 -11.61
C LYS A 6 -16.42 8.75 -11.60
N HIS A 7 -15.81 9.19 -10.50
CA HIS A 7 -14.44 8.81 -10.20
C HIS A 7 -14.42 7.30 -9.93
N LYS A 8 -13.94 6.55 -10.90
CA LYS A 8 -13.99 5.08 -10.87
C LYS A 8 -13.12 4.45 -9.78
N GLY A 9 -12.30 5.21 -9.08
CA GLY A 9 -11.30 4.67 -8.18
C GLY A 9 -11.30 5.18 -6.73
N LEU A 10 -11.78 6.38 -6.46
CA LEU A 10 -11.81 6.97 -5.13
C LEU A 10 -13.21 7.45 -4.76
N LEU A 11 -13.63 7.11 -3.55
CA LEU A 11 -14.88 7.60 -2.95
C LEU A 11 -14.54 8.36 -1.68
N ILE A 12 -15.14 9.55 -1.52
CA ILE A 12 -15.00 10.33 -0.29
C ILE A 12 -16.15 9.96 0.63
N ASN A 13 -15.80 9.43 1.78
CA ASN A 13 -16.70 9.02 2.84
C ASN A 13 -16.38 9.77 4.13
N ASN A 14 -17.13 9.49 5.18
CA ASN A 14 -16.79 9.94 6.52
C ASN A 14 -15.49 9.25 6.99
N LEU A 15 -14.74 9.95 7.84
CA LEU A 15 -13.59 9.39 8.52
C LEU A 15 -13.96 8.08 9.22
N ASP A 16 -13.16 7.05 9.02
CA ASP A 16 -13.36 5.74 9.64
C ASP A 16 -12.05 5.26 10.27
N ASN A 17 -11.82 5.67 11.51
CA ASN A 17 -10.63 5.26 12.26
C ASN A 17 -10.61 3.76 12.52
N LYS A 18 -11.77 3.15 12.74
CA LYS A 18 -11.86 1.70 12.94
C LYS A 18 -11.42 0.94 11.70
N LYS A 19 -11.85 1.37 10.53
CA LYS A 19 -11.45 0.76 9.26
C LYS A 19 -9.94 0.94 8.99
N ALA A 20 -9.38 2.10 9.34
CA ALA A 20 -7.95 2.34 9.25
C ALA A 20 -7.16 1.36 10.12
N GLU A 21 -7.59 1.16 11.37
CA GLU A 21 -6.98 0.19 12.29
C GLU A 21 -7.11 -1.25 11.79
N GLU A 22 -8.25 -1.62 11.22
CA GLU A 22 -8.47 -2.95 10.62
C GLU A 22 -7.51 -3.23 9.46
N TYR A 23 -7.29 -2.27 8.59
CA TYR A 23 -6.29 -2.39 7.51
C TYR A 23 -4.87 -2.51 8.06
N LEU A 24 -4.54 -1.77 9.09
CA LEU A 24 -3.24 -1.86 9.74
C LEU A 24 -3.01 -3.27 10.34
N VAL A 25 -4.03 -3.84 10.97
CA VAL A 25 -3.98 -5.23 11.46
C VAL A 25 -3.76 -6.21 10.32
N LYS A 26 -4.44 -6.03 9.19
CA LYS A 26 -4.23 -6.86 8.00
C LYS A 26 -2.80 -6.75 7.48
N ALA A 27 -2.23 -5.55 7.40
CA ALA A 27 -0.85 -5.35 6.99
C ALA A 27 0.12 -6.13 7.88
N LYS A 28 -0.04 -6.06 9.18
CA LYS A 28 0.79 -6.80 10.15
C LYS A 28 0.68 -8.32 9.96
N LYS A 29 -0.52 -8.83 9.76
CA LYS A 29 -0.76 -10.26 9.53
C LYS A 29 -0.13 -10.75 8.22
N ASN A 30 -0.21 -9.96 7.15
CA ASN A 30 0.44 -10.29 5.89
C ASN A 30 1.96 -10.38 6.04
N LEU A 31 2.55 -9.48 6.80
CA LEU A 31 3.99 -9.54 7.07
C LEU A 31 4.38 -10.79 7.87
N GLU A 32 3.58 -11.19 8.85
CA GLU A 32 3.78 -12.44 9.60
C GLU A 32 3.72 -13.68 8.70
N LEU A 33 2.87 -13.67 7.68
CA LEU A 33 2.78 -14.77 6.71
C LEU A 33 4.08 -14.97 5.92
N CYS A 34 4.88 -13.94 5.73
CA CYS A 34 6.17 -14.06 5.05
C CYS A 34 7.10 -15.05 5.79
N ASP A 35 7.20 -14.94 7.11
CA ASP A 35 8.00 -15.86 7.92
C ASP A 35 7.45 -17.29 7.85
N PHE A 36 6.14 -17.44 7.92
CA PHE A 36 5.48 -18.75 7.79
C PHE A 36 5.78 -19.39 6.44
N TYR A 37 5.64 -18.66 5.35
CA TYR A 37 5.93 -19.18 4.01
C TYR A 37 7.41 -19.53 3.82
N ARG A 38 8.31 -18.71 4.37
CA ARG A 38 9.74 -18.99 4.36
C ARG A 38 10.07 -20.31 5.07
N GLU A 39 9.53 -20.51 6.27
CA GLU A 39 9.73 -21.74 7.06
C GLU A 39 9.19 -22.98 6.35
N LYS A 40 8.10 -22.84 5.59
CA LYS A 40 7.47 -23.92 4.84
C LYS A 40 8.05 -24.14 3.44
N GLY A 41 9.00 -23.32 3.02
CA GLY A 41 9.57 -23.40 1.66
C GLY A 41 8.61 -22.96 0.56
N ILE A 42 7.59 -22.16 0.89
CA ILE A 42 6.59 -21.63 -0.07
C ILE A 42 6.99 -20.20 -0.48
N ASP A 43 8.20 -20.06 -0.96
CA ASP A 43 8.82 -18.75 -1.19
C ASP A 43 8.12 -17.93 -2.26
N TYR A 44 7.50 -18.56 -3.25
CA TYR A 44 6.80 -17.88 -4.34
C TYR A 44 5.62 -17.00 -3.88
N LYS A 45 5.09 -17.23 -2.68
CA LYS A 45 4.01 -16.43 -2.10
C LYS A 45 4.51 -15.18 -1.35
N ILE A 46 5.78 -15.13 -1.00
CA ILE A 46 6.34 -14.06 -0.18
C ILE A 46 6.24 -12.69 -0.86
N PRO A 47 6.58 -12.50 -2.15
CA PRO A 47 6.42 -11.21 -2.81
C PRO A 47 4.99 -10.66 -2.80
N GLU A 48 3.98 -11.53 -2.89
CA GLU A 48 2.57 -11.14 -2.77
C GLU A 48 2.27 -10.55 -1.38
N GLU A 49 2.80 -11.17 -0.32
CA GLU A 49 2.58 -10.71 1.05
C GLU A 49 3.30 -9.38 1.34
N TRP A 50 4.50 -9.17 0.82
CA TRP A 50 5.17 -7.87 0.89
C TRP A 50 4.33 -6.78 0.22
N PHE A 51 3.82 -7.06 -0.97
CA PHE A 51 2.95 -6.13 -1.70
C PHE A 51 1.70 -5.78 -0.89
N TYR A 52 0.97 -6.77 -0.37
CA TYR A 52 -0.24 -6.53 0.38
C TYR A 52 0.02 -5.85 1.73
N THR A 53 1.15 -6.09 2.36
CA THR A 53 1.56 -5.35 3.56
C THR A 53 1.60 -3.85 3.26
N LEU A 54 2.29 -3.46 2.20
CA LEU A 54 2.39 -2.05 1.77
C LEU A 54 1.04 -1.51 1.29
N TYR A 55 0.28 -2.32 0.58
CA TYR A 55 -1.02 -1.90 0.06
C TYR A 55 -2.05 -1.68 1.17
N TYR A 56 -2.10 -2.54 2.17
CA TYR A 56 -2.98 -2.34 3.32
C TYR A 56 -2.57 -1.14 4.18
N CYS A 57 -1.29 -0.86 4.32
CA CYS A 57 -0.82 0.39 4.92
C CYS A 57 -1.37 1.60 4.16
N ALA A 58 -1.31 1.56 2.83
CA ALA A 58 -1.87 2.62 1.99
C ALA A 58 -3.38 2.78 2.20
N LEU A 59 -4.13 1.70 2.22
CA LEU A 59 -5.58 1.73 2.46
C LEU A 59 -5.92 2.24 3.87
N ALA A 60 -5.11 1.91 4.87
CA ALA A 60 -5.26 2.45 6.22
C ALA A 60 -5.11 3.97 6.24
N ILE A 61 -4.13 4.50 5.55
CA ILE A 61 -3.91 5.96 5.43
C ILE A 61 -5.09 6.62 4.71
N LEU A 62 -5.56 6.05 3.60
CA LEU A 62 -6.72 6.57 2.89
C LEU A 62 -7.97 6.62 3.78
N SER A 63 -8.20 5.57 4.57
CA SER A 63 -9.33 5.51 5.52
C SER A 63 -9.24 6.62 6.56
N LYS A 64 -8.03 6.99 6.99
CA LYS A 64 -7.80 8.12 7.90
C LYS A 64 -8.21 9.46 7.28
N PHE A 65 -8.16 9.58 5.96
CA PHE A 65 -8.67 10.74 5.20
C PHE A 65 -10.18 10.64 4.86
N GLY A 66 -10.83 9.54 5.21
CA GLY A 66 -12.20 9.29 4.79
C GLY A 66 -12.34 8.90 3.33
N ILE A 67 -11.32 8.30 2.75
CA ILE A 67 -11.30 7.87 1.35
C ILE A 67 -11.39 6.35 1.28
N GLU A 68 -12.31 5.84 0.45
CA GLU A 68 -12.37 4.46 0.03
C GLU A 68 -11.82 4.35 -1.40
N SER A 69 -10.90 3.43 -1.61
CA SER A 69 -10.29 3.19 -2.91
C SER A 69 -10.69 1.82 -3.48
N ARG A 70 -10.98 1.80 -4.77
CA ARG A 70 -11.28 0.58 -5.55
C ARG A 70 -10.24 0.30 -6.62
N SER A 71 -9.17 1.08 -6.65
CA SER A 71 -8.14 1.00 -7.68
C SER A 71 -6.76 1.19 -7.07
N GLN A 72 -5.84 0.26 -7.34
CA GLN A 72 -4.44 0.39 -6.92
C GLN A 72 -3.81 1.68 -7.45
N ARG A 73 -4.08 2.02 -8.70
CA ARG A 73 -3.57 3.24 -9.33
C ARG A 73 -4.04 4.48 -8.58
N CYS A 74 -5.31 4.57 -8.26
CA CYS A 74 -5.86 5.70 -7.52
C CYS A 74 -5.34 5.78 -6.09
N THR A 75 -5.14 4.63 -5.43
CA THR A 75 -4.54 4.56 -4.10
C THR A 75 -3.14 5.15 -4.09
N ALA A 76 -2.28 4.69 -4.98
CA ALA A 76 -0.91 5.20 -5.09
C ALA A 76 -0.87 6.69 -5.47
N SER A 77 -1.72 7.11 -6.40
CA SER A 77 -1.80 8.51 -6.83
C SER A 77 -2.23 9.44 -5.69
N PHE A 78 -3.20 9.02 -4.89
CA PHE A 78 -3.62 9.81 -3.73
C PHE A 78 -2.50 9.93 -2.68
N LEU A 79 -1.81 8.85 -2.37
CA LEU A 79 -0.68 8.89 -1.43
C LEU A 79 0.44 9.81 -1.93
N ARG A 80 0.74 9.75 -3.22
CA ARG A 80 1.72 10.64 -3.85
C ARG A 80 1.29 12.09 -3.68
N TYR A 81 0.05 12.40 -4.00
CA TYR A 81 -0.53 13.73 -3.81
C TYR A 81 -0.43 14.19 -2.35
N ALA A 82 -0.85 13.35 -1.41
CA ALA A 82 -0.83 13.68 0.01
C ALA A 82 0.59 13.96 0.52
N LYS A 83 1.56 13.16 0.09
CA LYS A 83 2.96 13.38 0.44
C LYS A 83 3.52 14.66 -0.18
N ASP A 84 3.33 14.85 -1.48
CA ASP A 84 3.88 16.01 -2.20
C ASP A 84 3.31 17.34 -1.68
N ASN A 85 2.11 17.32 -1.12
CA ASN A 85 1.48 18.47 -0.48
C ASN A 85 1.70 18.55 1.04
N GLY A 86 2.58 17.73 1.59
CA GLY A 86 2.95 17.78 3.01
C GLY A 86 1.85 17.35 3.98
N LEU A 87 0.83 16.61 3.51
CA LEU A 87 -0.30 16.16 4.33
C LEU A 87 0.06 14.96 5.21
N ILE A 88 1.02 14.17 4.77
CA ILE A 88 1.52 12.99 5.49
C ILE A 88 3.04 12.95 5.45
N ASN A 89 3.62 12.29 6.46
CA ASN A 89 5.03 11.91 6.47
C ASN A 89 5.13 10.40 6.21
N TYR A 90 5.46 10.06 4.97
CA TYR A 90 5.48 8.69 4.48
C TYR A 90 6.53 8.55 3.39
N ASP A 91 7.41 7.55 3.45
CA ASP A 91 8.52 7.43 2.53
C ASP A 91 8.07 7.18 1.08
N ASP A 92 8.74 7.83 0.14
CA ASP A 92 8.48 7.68 -1.29
C ASP A 92 8.57 6.23 -1.76
N GLU A 93 9.51 5.48 -1.21
CA GLU A 93 9.75 4.09 -1.59
C GLU A 93 8.50 3.22 -1.39
N PHE A 94 7.76 3.42 -0.31
CA PHE A 94 6.53 2.65 -0.05
C PHE A 94 5.45 2.93 -1.10
N ILE A 95 5.37 4.17 -1.54
CA ILE A 95 4.41 4.59 -2.58
C ILE A 95 4.83 4.04 -3.94
N GLU A 96 6.10 4.13 -4.28
CA GLU A 96 6.64 3.62 -5.55
C GLU A 96 6.41 2.13 -5.72
N ARG A 97 6.56 1.36 -4.63
CA ARG A 97 6.40 -0.10 -4.66
C ARG A 97 4.97 -0.56 -4.92
N ILE A 98 3.97 0.25 -4.63
CA ILE A 98 2.56 -0.05 -4.95
C ILE A 98 2.06 0.69 -6.20
N THR A 99 2.90 1.50 -6.82
CA THR A 99 2.53 2.26 -8.02
C THR A 99 2.46 1.34 -9.23
N VAL A 100 1.40 1.51 -10.03
CA VAL A 100 1.23 0.80 -11.29
C VAL A 100 1.83 1.63 -12.40
N TYR A 101 2.88 1.13 -13.04
CA TYR A 101 3.52 1.78 -14.16
C TYR A 101 2.95 1.29 -15.49
N SER A 102 2.68 2.23 -16.40
CA SER A 102 2.21 1.92 -17.76
C SER A 102 3.34 1.53 -18.72
N SER A 103 4.59 1.78 -18.34
CA SER A 103 5.78 1.43 -19.12
C SER A 103 6.59 0.33 -18.43
N LYS A 104 7.27 -0.51 -19.23
CA LYS A 104 8.13 -1.58 -18.74
C LYS A 104 9.47 -1.10 -18.15
N GLU A 105 9.69 0.21 -18.08
CA GLU A 105 10.97 0.81 -17.67
C GLU A 105 11.19 0.80 -16.16
N LYS A 106 10.12 0.83 -15.36
CA LYS A 106 10.20 0.72 -13.90
C LYS A 106 9.43 -0.48 -13.41
N LYS A 107 10.05 -1.26 -12.52
CA LYS A 107 9.41 -2.37 -11.83
C LYS A 107 8.86 -1.88 -10.50
N SER A 108 7.62 -2.24 -10.19
CA SER A 108 6.97 -2.04 -8.90
C SER A 108 6.79 -3.38 -8.19
N ASP A 109 6.33 -3.35 -6.94
CA ASP A 109 5.97 -4.57 -6.20
C ASP A 109 4.74 -5.25 -6.83
N VAL A 110 3.93 -4.53 -7.60
CA VAL A 110 2.87 -5.13 -8.42
C VAL A 110 3.48 -6.08 -9.45
N ASP A 111 4.51 -5.62 -10.17
CA ASP A 111 5.19 -6.42 -11.18
C ASP A 111 5.93 -7.61 -10.57
N GLU A 112 6.61 -7.41 -9.44
CA GLU A 112 7.29 -8.49 -8.69
C GLU A 112 6.29 -9.52 -8.17
N ARG A 113 5.14 -9.09 -7.67
CA ARG A 113 4.06 -9.98 -7.23
C ARG A 113 3.52 -10.82 -8.38
N GLU A 114 3.22 -10.20 -9.52
CA GLU A 114 2.70 -10.89 -10.70
C GLU A 114 3.73 -11.86 -11.26
N LYS A 115 4.99 -11.46 -11.32
CA LYS A 115 6.11 -12.30 -11.74
C LYS A 115 6.25 -13.53 -10.83
N ALA A 116 6.19 -13.36 -9.51
CA ALA A 116 6.24 -14.46 -8.56
C ALA A 116 5.05 -15.42 -8.72
N ARG A 117 3.86 -14.87 -8.98
CA ARG A 117 2.62 -15.64 -9.11
C ARG A 117 2.53 -16.45 -10.40
N TYR A 118 2.99 -15.92 -11.52
CA TYR A 118 2.79 -16.49 -12.84
C TYR A 118 4.06 -17.04 -13.50
N ASN A 119 5.22 -16.70 -13.00
CA ASN A 119 6.49 -17.13 -13.56
C ASN A 119 7.15 -18.19 -12.68
N SER A 120 7.07 -19.44 -13.10
CA SER A 120 7.70 -20.58 -12.41
C SER A 120 9.24 -20.54 -12.38
N THR A 121 9.87 -19.59 -13.09
CA THR A 121 11.33 -19.47 -13.14
C THR A 121 11.91 -18.55 -12.06
N ILE A 122 11.10 -17.89 -11.23
CA ILE A 122 11.61 -17.18 -10.07
C ILE A 122 12.20 -18.18 -9.11
N LYS A 123 13.52 -18.11 -8.96
CA LYS A 123 14.23 -18.97 -8.05
C LYS A 123 14.04 -18.49 -6.61
N SER A 124 13.79 -19.42 -5.68
CA SER A 124 13.77 -19.16 -4.23
C SER A 124 14.97 -18.35 -3.76
N LYS A 125 16.12 -18.50 -4.42
CA LYS A 125 17.35 -17.77 -4.13
C LYS A 125 17.21 -16.25 -4.34
N GLU A 126 16.44 -15.78 -5.34
CA GLU A 126 16.20 -14.36 -5.56
C GLU A 126 15.34 -13.76 -4.44
N ILE A 127 14.32 -14.49 -4.01
CA ILE A 127 13.44 -14.09 -2.91
C ILE A 127 14.21 -14.08 -1.60
N GLU A 128 14.99 -15.09 -1.33
CA GLU A 128 15.82 -15.20 -0.12
C GLU A 128 16.84 -14.04 -0.02
N GLY A 129 17.45 -13.64 -1.14
CA GLY A 129 18.37 -12.51 -1.19
C GLY A 129 17.73 -11.15 -0.91
N LYS A 130 16.42 -11.03 -1.11
CA LYS A 130 15.64 -9.82 -0.84
C LYS A 130 14.92 -9.84 0.50
N TYR A 131 14.88 -10.97 1.18
CA TYR A 131 13.97 -11.19 2.30
C TYR A 131 14.14 -10.18 3.43
N GLU A 132 15.35 -10.00 3.94
CA GLU A 132 15.61 -9.08 5.04
C GLU A 132 15.34 -7.63 4.64
N TYR A 133 15.79 -7.24 3.46
CA TYR A 133 15.60 -5.89 2.93
C TYR A 133 14.12 -5.54 2.77
N MET A 134 13.35 -6.41 2.12
CA MET A 134 11.92 -6.19 1.89
C MET A 134 11.11 -6.26 3.17
N THR A 135 11.45 -7.16 4.06
CA THR A 135 10.80 -7.25 5.38
C THR A 135 11.06 -5.99 6.20
N ASP A 136 12.25 -5.43 6.14
CA ASP A 136 12.60 -4.18 6.81
C ASP A 136 11.80 -2.99 6.24
N ILE A 137 11.66 -2.90 4.92
CA ILE A 137 10.81 -1.90 4.26
C ILE A 137 9.38 -2.00 4.74
N CYS A 138 8.82 -3.21 4.78
CA CYS A 138 7.46 -3.43 5.26
C CYS A 138 7.28 -3.02 6.73
N LYS A 139 8.25 -3.32 7.59
CA LYS A 139 8.24 -2.89 8.99
C LYS A 139 8.27 -1.38 9.14
N LYS A 140 9.08 -0.70 8.37
CA LYS A 140 9.15 0.76 8.34
C LYS A 140 7.85 1.39 7.87
N ALA A 141 7.24 0.81 6.83
CA ALA A 141 5.95 1.26 6.33
C ALA A 141 4.85 1.11 7.38
N ILE A 142 4.79 -0.02 8.07
CA ILE A 142 3.86 -0.25 9.18
C ILE A 142 4.07 0.79 10.27
N PHE A 143 5.31 1.05 10.66
CA PHE A 143 5.63 2.03 11.69
C PHE A 143 5.14 3.43 11.32
N GLN A 144 5.46 3.90 10.11
CA GLN A 144 5.00 5.21 9.65
C GLN A 144 3.47 5.27 9.47
N CYS A 145 2.87 4.18 9.04
CA CYS A 145 1.41 4.06 8.94
C CYS A 145 0.76 4.15 10.33
N GLU A 146 1.33 3.50 11.35
CA GLU A 146 0.85 3.59 12.73
C GLU A 146 0.87 5.03 13.24
N GLU A 147 1.93 5.76 12.98
CA GLU A 147 2.04 7.17 13.37
C GLU A 147 0.91 8.02 12.76
N ILE A 148 0.54 7.74 11.50
CA ILE A 148 -0.56 8.44 10.83
C ILE A 148 -1.91 8.00 11.40
N VAL A 149 -2.15 6.70 11.50
CA VAL A 149 -3.45 6.14 11.91
C VAL A 149 -3.79 6.51 13.35
N PHE A 150 -2.82 6.48 14.25
CA PHE A 150 -3.02 6.78 15.67
C PHE A 150 -2.77 8.25 16.03
N SER A 151 -2.48 9.09 15.05
CA SER A 151 -2.35 10.53 15.26
C SER A 151 -3.69 11.16 15.65
N ASP A 152 -3.65 12.11 16.59
CA ASP A 152 -4.80 12.95 16.95
C ASP A 152 -5.08 14.02 15.88
N LYS A 153 -4.19 14.19 14.91
CA LYS A 153 -4.36 15.14 13.81
C LYS A 153 -5.56 14.76 12.97
N GLU A 154 -6.41 15.73 12.69
CA GLU A 154 -7.51 15.56 11.76
C GLU A 154 -6.99 15.65 10.32
N PHE A 155 -7.17 14.58 9.57
CA PHE A 155 -6.82 14.53 8.14
C PHE A 155 -8.05 14.82 7.31
N LYS A 156 -7.96 15.83 6.44
CA LYS A 156 -9.04 16.22 5.54
C LYS A 156 -8.59 16.11 4.09
N VAL A 157 -9.49 15.63 3.26
CA VAL A 157 -9.28 15.69 1.81
C VAL A 157 -9.30 17.15 1.38
N PRO A 158 -8.28 17.63 0.68
CA PRO A 158 -8.28 19.01 0.16
C PRO A 158 -9.47 19.26 -0.76
N LYS A 159 -10.05 20.47 -0.63
CA LYS A 159 -11.26 20.84 -1.37
C LYS A 159 -11.10 20.76 -2.88
N GLU A 160 -9.92 21.07 -3.39
CA GLU A 160 -9.59 21.00 -4.81
C GLU A 160 -9.75 19.60 -5.42
N LEU A 161 -9.86 18.55 -4.60
CA LEU A 161 -10.09 17.19 -5.10
C LEU A 161 -11.57 16.85 -5.29
N TYR A 162 -12.50 17.63 -4.77
CA TYR A 162 -13.93 17.30 -4.83
C TYR A 162 -14.87 18.52 -5.05
N GLU A 163 -14.36 19.74 -4.97
CA GLU A 163 -15.07 20.95 -5.33
C GLU A 163 -14.62 21.41 -6.74
N ASP A 164 -15.60 21.77 -7.60
CA ASP A 164 -15.36 22.42 -8.91
C ASP A 164 -15.08 23.90 -8.74
#